data_efc3d2c1bbd1941fe6a62587c5bcacb6
#
_entry.id   efc3d2c1bbd1941fe6a62587c5bcacb6
#
_cell.length_a   1.000
_cell.length_b   1.000
_cell.length_c   1.000
_cell.angle_alpha   90.00
_cell.angle_beta   90.00
_cell.angle_gamma   90.00
#
_symmetry.space_group_name_H-M   'P 1'
#
loop_
_entity.id
_entity.type
_entity.pdbx_description
1 polymer ?
#
loop_
_entity_poly.entity_id
_entity_poly.type
_entity_poly.pdbx_seq_one_letter_code
_entity_poly.pdbx_strand_id
1 'polypeptide(L)'
;MYYSTTYRSPVGILTLASDGEALAGLWISGQKYYGGSLSGKMTERDGLSVFTETKDWLDRYFAGEKPAICELELAPAGTAFQQTIWKLLCRIPYGQVTTYGALARQAAEVLGKPSMSGQAVGGAVGHNPISIIIPCHRVIGSDGSLTGYAGGTHVKARLLKLEGAELPELWSHRCRWANPKNERYLQYHDEEWGVPVYEDQKLFEMLVLESFQAGLSWECVLNKQEAFRKAFDGFDLEIVCGYGKEKMEELKRNSGIIRNGRKIQAAVENARIFRKIQEEYGSFSNYLWHWTD
;
A
#
# COMPACT_ATOMS: atom_id res chain seq x y z
N MET A 1 25.35 -10.22 10.98
CA MET A 1 24.92 -8.84 11.26
C MET A 1 24.12 -8.38 10.04
N TYR A 2 22.96 -7.73 10.21
CA TYR A 2 22.17 -7.27 9.09
C TYR A 2 22.15 -5.74 9.03
N TYR A 3 22.13 -5.21 7.83
CA TYR A 3 21.98 -3.78 7.52
C TYR A 3 20.61 -3.53 6.95
N SER A 4 20.10 -2.31 7.09
CA SER A 4 18.81 -1.92 6.51
C SER A 4 18.83 -0.52 5.89
N THR A 5 17.92 -0.31 4.95
CA THR A 5 17.59 0.99 4.37
C THR A 5 16.10 1.03 4.02
N THR A 6 15.58 2.21 3.72
CA THR A 6 14.20 2.39 3.29
C THR A 6 14.13 2.82 1.82
N TYR A 7 12.98 2.50 1.19
CA TYR A 7 12.67 2.90 -0.17
C TYR A 7 11.19 3.32 -0.25
N ARG A 8 10.92 4.48 -0.82
CA ARG A 8 9.54 4.96 -1.05
C ARG A 8 9.00 4.42 -2.36
N SER A 9 7.91 3.69 -2.30
CA SER A 9 7.28 3.07 -3.46
C SER A 9 5.83 3.49 -3.63
N PRO A 10 5.22 3.24 -4.81
CA PRO A 10 3.78 3.44 -5.03
C PRO A 10 2.88 2.60 -4.10
N VAL A 11 3.41 1.55 -3.47
CA VAL A 11 2.66 0.67 -2.55
C VAL A 11 3.01 0.91 -1.08
N GLY A 12 3.70 2.00 -0.77
CA GLY A 12 4.11 2.40 0.58
C GLY A 12 5.63 2.35 0.80
N ILE A 13 6.05 2.57 2.02
CA ILE A 13 7.47 2.49 2.40
C ILE A 13 7.89 1.02 2.44
N LEU A 14 9.00 0.72 1.79
CA LEU A 14 9.64 -0.59 1.83
C LEU A 14 10.89 -0.52 2.71
N THR A 15 11.09 -1.52 3.55
CA THR A 15 12.35 -1.72 4.27
C THR A 15 13.12 -2.84 3.60
N LEU A 16 14.35 -2.55 3.18
CA LEU A 16 15.30 -3.50 2.61
C LEU A 16 16.27 -3.94 3.69
N ALA A 17 16.63 -5.22 3.72
CA ALA A 17 17.64 -5.75 4.62
C ALA A 17 18.65 -6.62 3.88
N SER A 18 19.93 -6.57 4.29
CA SER A 18 21.03 -7.30 3.66
C SER A 18 22.02 -7.76 4.73
N ASP A 19 22.72 -8.86 4.46
CA ASP A 19 23.89 -9.29 5.23
C ASP A 19 25.18 -8.54 4.86
N GLY A 20 25.12 -7.69 3.83
CA GLY A 20 26.21 -6.91 3.26
C GLY A 20 26.55 -7.29 1.82
N GLU A 21 26.19 -8.50 1.39
CA GLU A 21 26.47 -9.05 0.06
C GLU A 21 25.18 -9.32 -0.74
N ALA A 22 24.15 -9.89 -0.09
CA ALA A 22 22.89 -10.29 -0.71
C ALA A 22 21.69 -9.66 -0.02
N LEU A 23 20.56 -9.51 -0.75
CA LEU A 23 19.31 -9.08 -0.19
C LEU A 23 18.66 -10.22 0.63
N ALA A 24 18.52 -10.01 1.93
CA ALA A 24 17.96 -10.98 2.87
C ALA A 24 16.48 -10.70 3.21
N GLY A 25 16.02 -9.46 3.01
CA GLY A 25 14.65 -9.06 3.30
C GLY A 25 14.18 -7.83 2.53
N LEU A 26 12.90 -7.81 2.21
CA LEU A 26 12.17 -6.67 1.69
C LEU A 26 10.73 -6.74 2.20
N TRP A 27 10.33 -5.78 3.02
CA TRP A 27 9.00 -5.75 3.63
C TRP A 27 8.32 -4.42 3.37
N ILE A 28 7.01 -4.49 3.17
CA ILE A 28 6.12 -3.33 3.10
C ILE A 28 5.81 -2.90 4.54
N SER A 29 5.82 -1.61 4.81
CA SER A 29 5.48 -1.08 6.15
C SER A 29 4.13 -1.61 6.62
N GLY A 30 4.06 -2.07 7.88
CA GLY A 30 2.85 -2.66 8.47
C GLY A 30 2.49 -4.08 7.99
N GLN A 31 3.29 -4.74 7.14
CA GLN A 31 2.99 -6.11 6.74
C GLN A 31 3.14 -7.12 7.89
N LYS A 32 2.40 -8.21 7.81
CA LYS A 32 2.58 -9.37 8.69
C LYS A 32 3.98 -9.98 8.52
N TYR A 33 4.55 -10.49 9.60
CA TYR A 33 5.87 -11.12 9.63
C TYR A 33 7.01 -10.18 9.21
N TYR A 34 6.86 -8.88 9.51
CA TYR A 34 7.93 -7.89 9.33
C TYR A 34 9.21 -8.33 10.05
N GLY A 35 10.37 -8.18 9.41
CA GLY A 35 11.65 -8.68 9.93
C GLY A 35 11.84 -10.19 9.75
N GLY A 36 10.76 -10.94 9.56
CA GLY A 36 10.79 -12.37 9.21
C GLY A 36 11.65 -13.21 10.14
N SER A 37 12.55 -14.01 9.54
CA SER A 37 13.51 -14.87 10.23
C SER A 37 14.87 -14.20 10.52
N LEU A 38 14.99 -12.88 10.27
CA LEU A 38 16.22 -12.16 10.60
C LEU A 38 16.30 -11.97 12.12
N SER A 39 17.26 -12.62 12.76
CA SER A 39 17.50 -12.49 14.19
C SER A 39 18.37 -11.27 14.46
N GLY A 40 17.91 -10.39 15.36
CA GLY A 40 18.70 -9.27 15.87
C GLY A 40 18.32 -7.91 15.28
N LYS A 41 18.93 -6.86 15.85
CA LYS A 41 18.72 -5.48 15.43
C LYS A 41 19.45 -5.22 14.10
N MET A 42 18.73 -4.71 13.11
CA MET A 42 19.32 -4.23 11.86
C MET A 42 19.98 -2.87 12.09
N THR A 43 21.14 -2.66 11.48
CA THR A 43 21.85 -1.38 11.53
C THR A 43 21.54 -0.61 10.24
N GLU A 44 21.06 0.61 10.36
CA GLU A 44 20.80 1.45 9.19
C GLU A 44 22.11 1.79 8.48
N ARG A 45 22.19 1.50 7.18
CA ARG A 45 23.35 1.76 6.33
C ARG A 45 22.94 1.81 4.86
N ASP A 46 22.76 3.00 4.33
CA ASP A 46 22.19 3.20 2.99
C ASP A 46 23.19 2.90 1.84
N GLY A 47 24.48 3.09 2.02
CA GLY A 47 25.51 3.05 0.97
C GLY A 47 26.03 1.65 0.57
N LEU A 48 25.25 0.58 0.72
CA LEU A 48 25.64 -0.76 0.24
C LEU A 48 25.28 -0.92 -1.25
N SER A 49 26.16 -1.57 -2.04
CA SER A 49 25.89 -1.85 -3.48
C SER A 49 24.59 -2.62 -3.67
N VAL A 50 24.35 -3.64 -2.86
CA VAL A 50 23.12 -4.43 -2.91
C VAL A 50 21.85 -3.58 -2.74
N PHE A 51 21.88 -2.54 -1.93
CA PHE A 51 20.75 -1.64 -1.78
C PHE A 51 20.57 -0.71 -2.99
N THR A 52 21.67 -0.24 -3.55
CA THR A 52 21.63 0.58 -4.79
C THR A 52 21.07 -0.22 -5.95
N GLU A 53 21.55 -1.44 -6.15
CA GLU A 53 21.06 -2.37 -7.18
C GLU A 53 19.57 -2.75 -6.95
N THR A 54 19.18 -2.99 -5.70
CA THR A 54 17.78 -3.29 -5.37
C THR A 54 16.88 -2.10 -5.61
N LYS A 55 17.30 -0.88 -5.26
CA LYS A 55 16.52 0.35 -5.51
C LYS A 55 16.37 0.60 -7.02
N ASP A 56 17.42 0.45 -7.81
CA ASP A 56 17.36 0.54 -9.28
C ASP A 56 16.40 -0.51 -9.87
N TRP A 57 16.48 -1.75 -9.39
CA TRP A 57 15.56 -2.80 -9.79
C TRP A 57 14.10 -2.44 -9.47
N LEU A 58 13.84 -1.88 -8.28
CA LEU A 58 12.49 -1.45 -7.87
C LEU A 58 12.00 -0.26 -8.70
N ASP A 59 12.86 0.71 -9.02
CA ASP A 59 12.51 1.84 -9.88
C ASP A 59 12.04 1.34 -11.25
N ARG A 60 12.79 0.44 -11.89
CA ARG A 60 12.43 -0.19 -13.17
C ARG A 60 11.16 -1.06 -13.05
N TYR A 61 11.00 -1.81 -11.97
CA TYR A 61 9.80 -2.61 -11.73
C TYR A 61 8.54 -1.72 -11.65
N PHE A 62 8.59 -0.64 -10.87
CA PHE A 62 7.46 0.28 -10.74
C PHE A 62 7.24 1.15 -11.98
N ALA A 63 8.24 1.31 -12.82
CA ALA A 63 8.09 1.89 -14.17
C ALA A 63 7.50 0.92 -15.20
N GLY A 64 7.32 -0.37 -14.85
CA GLY A 64 6.76 -1.40 -15.75
C GLY A 64 7.75 -2.07 -16.69
N GLU A 65 9.06 -1.92 -16.45
CA GLU A 65 10.13 -2.44 -17.33
C GLU A 65 10.40 -3.94 -17.17
N LYS A 66 9.80 -4.61 -16.19
CA LYS A 66 9.89 -6.06 -15.95
C LYS A 66 11.31 -6.58 -15.73
N PRO A 67 12.10 -6.00 -14.81
CA PRO A 67 13.47 -6.45 -14.58
C PRO A 67 13.51 -7.92 -14.11
N ALA A 68 14.57 -8.64 -14.47
CA ALA A 68 14.70 -10.05 -14.11
C ALA A 68 15.12 -10.21 -12.64
N ILE A 69 14.52 -11.20 -11.93
CA ILE A 69 14.86 -11.46 -10.52
C ILE A 69 16.33 -11.87 -10.36
N CYS A 70 16.89 -12.56 -11.37
CA CYS A 70 18.29 -13.02 -11.35
C CYS A 70 19.33 -11.90 -11.46
N GLU A 71 18.92 -10.65 -11.66
CA GLU A 71 19.82 -9.49 -11.57
C GLU A 71 20.24 -9.18 -10.14
N LEU A 72 19.54 -9.73 -9.13
CA LEU A 72 19.77 -9.48 -7.72
C LEU A 72 20.26 -10.76 -7.02
N GLU A 73 21.26 -10.63 -6.18
CA GLU A 73 21.66 -11.68 -5.25
C GLU A 73 20.71 -11.72 -4.06
N LEU A 74 19.97 -12.86 -3.91
CA LEU A 74 18.95 -13.04 -2.89
C LEU A 74 19.38 -14.11 -1.88
N ALA A 75 19.31 -13.81 -0.59
CA ALA A 75 19.59 -14.70 0.52
C ALA A 75 18.41 -14.83 1.51
N PRO A 76 17.22 -15.28 1.07
CA PRO A 76 16.06 -15.42 1.95
C PRO A 76 16.32 -16.51 3.01
N ALA A 77 16.27 -16.14 4.30
CA ALA A 77 16.41 -17.07 5.40
C ALA A 77 15.08 -17.79 5.68
N GLY A 78 15.12 -19.13 5.71
CA GLY A 78 13.94 -19.96 5.96
C GLY A 78 14.25 -21.45 5.93
N THR A 79 13.25 -22.28 6.27
CA THR A 79 13.37 -23.74 6.20
C THR A 79 13.54 -24.23 4.75
N ALA A 80 14.08 -25.44 4.57
CA ALA A 80 14.23 -26.04 3.25
C ALA A 80 12.90 -26.08 2.46
N PHE A 81 11.77 -26.31 3.15
CA PHE A 81 10.44 -26.26 2.56
C PHE A 81 10.09 -24.86 2.08
N GLN A 82 10.27 -23.84 2.92
CA GLN A 82 9.99 -22.44 2.53
C GLN A 82 10.85 -22.02 1.35
N GLN A 83 12.13 -22.32 1.36
CA GLN A 83 13.03 -22.02 0.24
C GLN A 83 12.61 -22.71 -1.06
N THR A 84 12.11 -23.95 -0.99
CA THR A 84 11.55 -24.64 -2.16
C THR A 84 10.35 -23.88 -2.72
N ILE A 85 9.42 -23.45 -1.85
CA ILE A 85 8.26 -22.67 -2.27
C ILE A 85 8.69 -21.33 -2.89
N TRP A 86 9.62 -20.60 -2.25
CA TRP A 86 10.09 -19.30 -2.76
C TRP A 86 10.79 -19.42 -4.13
N LYS A 87 11.56 -20.49 -4.35
CA LYS A 87 12.13 -20.81 -5.67
C LYS A 87 11.03 -21.06 -6.72
N LEU A 88 9.94 -21.72 -6.34
CA LEU A 88 8.80 -21.91 -7.24
C LEU A 88 8.06 -20.59 -7.52
N LEU A 89 7.94 -19.70 -6.53
CA LEU A 89 7.37 -18.36 -6.74
C LEU A 89 8.16 -17.57 -7.80
N CYS A 90 9.49 -17.60 -7.76
CA CYS A 90 10.35 -16.91 -8.73
C CYS A 90 10.16 -17.40 -10.19
N ARG A 91 9.52 -18.55 -10.40
CA ARG A 91 9.21 -19.09 -11.74
C ARG A 91 7.90 -18.54 -12.32
N ILE A 92 7.07 -17.86 -11.52
CA ILE A 92 5.81 -17.28 -11.98
C ILE A 92 6.14 -16.02 -12.77
N PRO A 93 5.81 -15.96 -14.08
CA PRO A 93 6.16 -14.82 -14.91
C PRO A 93 5.45 -13.53 -14.46
N TYR A 94 6.02 -12.39 -14.82
CA TYR A 94 5.42 -11.07 -14.65
C TYR A 94 4.06 -11.01 -15.36
N GLY A 95 3.04 -10.50 -14.68
CA GLY A 95 1.68 -10.41 -15.20
C GLY A 95 0.90 -11.73 -15.25
N GLN A 96 1.47 -12.81 -14.73
CA GLN A 96 0.75 -14.08 -14.61
C GLN A 96 0.46 -14.42 -13.16
N VAL A 97 -0.58 -15.22 -12.95
CA VAL A 97 -0.97 -15.69 -11.63
C VAL A 97 -1.03 -17.22 -11.57
N THR A 98 -0.86 -17.76 -10.38
CA THR A 98 -1.09 -19.17 -10.09
C THR A 98 -1.96 -19.32 -8.84
N THR A 99 -2.49 -20.52 -8.58
CA THR A 99 -3.27 -20.78 -7.37
C THR A 99 -2.43 -21.52 -6.31
N TYR A 100 -2.82 -21.37 -5.03
CA TYR A 100 -2.20 -22.15 -3.95
C TYR A 100 -2.25 -23.66 -4.22
N GLY A 101 -3.33 -24.16 -4.82
CA GLY A 101 -3.47 -25.58 -5.17
C GLY A 101 -2.52 -25.99 -6.30
N ALA A 102 -2.33 -25.16 -7.33
CA ALA A 102 -1.38 -25.43 -8.40
C ALA A 102 0.07 -25.42 -7.87
N LEU A 103 0.41 -24.43 -7.05
CA LEU A 103 1.72 -24.33 -6.41
C LEU A 103 2.00 -25.54 -5.48
N ALA A 104 0.95 -26.03 -4.76
CA ALA A 104 1.06 -27.21 -3.91
C ALA A 104 1.36 -28.49 -4.70
N ARG A 105 0.76 -28.66 -5.89
CA ARG A 105 1.09 -29.79 -6.80
C ARG A 105 2.54 -29.72 -7.27
N GLN A 106 3.01 -28.56 -7.72
CA GLN A 106 4.40 -28.36 -8.13
C GLN A 106 5.38 -28.63 -6.98
N ALA A 107 5.04 -28.16 -5.76
CA ALA A 107 5.87 -28.41 -4.59
C ALA A 107 5.92 -29.90 -4.20
N ALA A 108 4.81 -30.63 -4.33
CA ALA A 108 4.76 -32.08 -4.09
C ALA A 108 5.68 -32.83 -5.06
N GLU A 109 5.65 -32.47 -6.34
CA GLU A 109 6.49 -33.05 -7.38
C GLU A 109 7.98 -32.81 -7.09
N VAL A 110 8.39 -31.56 -6.82
CA VAL A 110 9.78 -31.21 -6.52
C VAL A 110 10.30 -31.91 -5.27
N LEU A 111 9.43 -32.12 -4.27
CA LEU A 111 9.80 -32.76 -2.99
C LEU A 111 9.61 -34.28 -2.99
N GLY A 112 9.21 -34.89 -4.12
CA GLY A 112 8.96 -36.32 -4.23
C GLY A 112 7.84 -36.84 -3.31
N LYS A 113 6.81 -35.99 -3.04
CA LYS A 113 5.67 -36.32 -2.18
C LYS A 113 4.42 -36.59 -3.01
N PRO A 114 3.54 -37.51 -2.57
CA PRO A 114 2.33 -37.83 -3.31
C PRO A 114 1.33 -36.65 -3.39
N SER A 115 1.33 -35.80 -2.38
CA SER A 115 0.51 -34.59 -2.32
C SER A 115 1.06 -33.59 -1.31
N MET A 116 0.61 -32.33 -1.42
CA MET A 116 0.95 -31.26 -0.47
C MET A 116 -0.29 -30.44 -0.13
N SER A 117 -0.40 -30.07 1.15
CA SER A 117 -1.50 -29.20 1.61
C SER A 117 -1.35 -27.78 1.07
N GLY A 118 -2.40 -27.25 0.43
CA GLY A 118 -2.47 -25.84 0.02
C GLY A 118 -2.32 -24.87 1.21
N GLN A 119 -2.75 -25.26 2.41
CA GLN A 119 -2.57 -24.47 3.63
C GLN A 119 -1.10 -24.38 4.05
N ALA A 120 -0.35 -25.49 3.99
CA ALA A 120 1.09 -25.50 4.31
C ALA A 120 1.88 -24.64 3.31
N VAL A 121 1.52 -24.74 2.00
CA VAL A 121 2.11 -23.90 0.96
C VAL A 121 1.73 -22.44 1.16
N GLY A 122 0.47 -22.15 1.50
CA GLY A 122 0.00 -20.80 1.83
C GLY A 122 0.76 -20.18 3.01
N GLY A 123 1.06 -20.98 4.03
CA GLY A 123 1.92 -20.57 5.14
C GLY A 123 3.31 -20.16 4.67
N ALA A 124 3.97 -20.99 3.84
CA ALA A 124 5.30 -20.69 3.30
C ALA A 124 5.29 -19.45 2.37
N VAL A 125 4.26 -19.28 1.54
CA VAL A 125 4.04 -18.10 0.70
C VAL A 125 3.90 -16.84 1.55
N GLY A 126 3.13 -16.91 2.64
CA GLY A 126 2.89 -15.77 3.56
C GLY A 126 4.14 -15.36 4.35
N HIS A 127 5.08 -16.28 4.58
CA HIS A 127 6.35 -16.00 5.26
C HIS A 127 7.49 -15.62 4.31
N ASN A 128 7.18 -15.26 3.07
CA ASN A 128 8.18 -14.75 2.14
C ASN A 128 8.90 -13.52 2.72
N PRO A 129 10.22 -13.55 2.93
CA PRO A 129 10.95 -12.44 3.52
C PRO A 129 11.29 -11.33 2.53
N ILE A 130 11.17 -11.57 1.21
CA ILE A 130 11.54 -10.62 0.15
C ILE A 130 10.31 -10.34 -0.71
N SER A 131 9.38 -9.55 -0.18
CA SER A 131 8.13 -9.17 -0.89
C SER A 131 8.43 -8.51 -2.22
N ILE A 132 7.50 -8.58 -3.17
CA ILE A 132 7.60 -8.02 -4.53
C ILE A 132 8.60 -8.77 -5.41
N ILE A 133 9.88 -8.81 -5.08
CA ILE A 133 10.94 -9.47 -5.85
C ILE A 133 10.70 -10.98 -5.92
N ILE A 134 10.48 -11.65 -4.75
CA ILE A 134 9.92 -13.00 -4.73
C ILE A 134 8.40 -12.84 -4.81
N PRO A 135 7.76 -13.13 -5.96
CA PRO A 135 6.43 -12.61 -6.28
C PRO A 135 5.28 -13.41 -5.65
N CYS A 136 5.22 -13.43 -4.32
CA CYS A 136 4.13 -14.09 -3.58
C CYS A 136 2.76 -13.44 -3.85
N HIS A 137 2.70 -12.19 -4.32
CA HIS A 137 1.47 -11.54 -4.76
C HIS A 137 0.85 -12.20 -6.00
N ARG A 138 1.61 -12.96 -6.80
CA ARG A 138 1.11 -13.70 -7.98
C ARG A 138 0.38 -15.01 -7.63
N VAL A 139 0.27 -15.37 -6.33
CA VAL A 139 -0.47 -16.57 -5.89
C VAL A 139 -1.84 -16.16 -5.38
N ILE A 140 -2.92 -16.69 -5.99
CA ILE A 140 -4.31 -16.36 -5.70
C ILE A 140 -5.11 -17.58 -5.23
N GLY A 141 -6.31 -17.36 -4.71
CA GLY A 141 -7.25 -18.44 -4.41
C GLY A 141 -7.70 -19.19 -5.68
N SER A 142 -8.20 -20.42 -5.52
CA SER A 142 -8.76 -21.18 -6.65
C SER A 142 -10.04 -20.56 -7.20
N ASP A 143 -10.71 -19.74 -6.41
CA ASP A 143 -11.89 -18.94 -6.74
C ASP A 143 -11.53 -17.55 -7.30
N GLY A 144 -10.25 -17.26 -7.54
CA GLY A 144 -9.76 -15.95 -7.96
C GLY A 144 -9.55 -14.95 -6.83
N SER A 145 -9.84 -15.29 -5.57
CA SER A 145 -9.70 -14.37 -4.43
C SER A 145 -8.26 -13.96 -4.15
N LEU A 146 -8.06 -12.71 -3.72
CA LEU A 146 -6.75 -12.14 -3.37
C LEU A 146 -6.30 -12.45 -1.93
N THR A 147 -6.88 -13.43 -1.28
CA THR A 147 -6.59 -13.78 0.12
C THR A 147 -5.12 -14.13 0.35
N GLY A 148 -4.66 -13.89 1.57
CA GLY A 148 -3.39 -14.45 2.08
C GLY A 148 -2.12 -13.65 1.77
N TYR A 149 -2.18 -12.38 1.41
CA TYR A 149 -1.01 -11.54 1.22
C TYR A 149 -0.57 -10.84 2.52
N ALA A 150 0.71 -10.94 2.86
CA ALA A 150 1.25 -10.37 4.10
C ALA A 150 1.16 -8.83 4.13
N GLY A 151 1.34 -8.17 3.00
CA GLY A 151 1.22 -6.72 2.83
C GLY A 151 -0.22 -6.21 2.65
N GLY A 152 -1.23 -7.10 2.78
CA GLY A 152 -2.63 -6.74 2.59
C GLY A 152 -3.13 -6.92 1.15
N THR A 153 -4.42 -7.18 1.02
CA THR A 153 -5.03 -7.49 -0.29
C THR A 153 -5.03 -6.32 -1.25
N HIS A 154 -5.09 -5.08 -0.74
CA HIS A 154 -5.01 -3.86 -1.55
C HIS A 154 -3.64 -3.69 -2.22
N VAL A 155 -2.53 -3.95 -1.50
CA VAL A 155 -1.19 -3.92 -2.09
C VAL A 155 -1.05 -5.00 -3.16
N LYS A 156 -1.53 -6.21 -2.88
CA LYS A 156 -1.53 -7.31 -3.84
C LYS A 156 -2.27 -6.95 -5.12
N ALA A 157 -3.46 -6.35 -5.01
CA ALA A 157 -4.24 -5.88 -6.15
C ALA A 157 -3.48 -4.83 -6.97
N ARG A 158 -2.83 -3.86 -6.31
CA ARG A 158 -2.03 -2.82 -6.99
C ARG A 158 -0.84 -3.40 -7.74
N LEU A 159 -0.12 -4.35 -7.13
CA LEU A 159 1.01 -5.02 -7.80
C LEU A 159 0.54 -5.82 -9.02
N LEU A 160 -0.54 -6.59 -8.90
CA LEU A 160 -1.11 -7.35 -10.01
C LEU A 160 -1.63 -6.44 -11.13
N LYS A 161 -2.25 -5.30 -10.79
CA LYS A 161 -2.67 -4.28 -11.77
C LYS A 161 -1.46 -3.67 -12.48
N LEU A 162 -0.41 -3.30 -11.74
CA LEU A 162 0.84 -2.78 -12.31
C LEU A 162 1.44 -3.78 -13.30
N GLU A 163 1.39 -5.05 -12.97
CA GLU A 163 1.90 -6.14 -13.81
C GLU A 163 1.01 -6.44 -15.02
N GLY A 164 -0.17 -5.84 -15.13
CA GLY A 164 -1.13 -6.10 -16.19
C GLY A 164 -1.69 -7.54 -16.16
N ALA A 165 -1.75 -8.14 -14.97
CA ALA A 165 -2.28 -9.48 -14.81
C ALA A 165 -3.76 -9.51 -15.21
N GLU A 166 -4.11 -10.38 -16.16
CA GLU A 166 -5.50 -10.66 -16.49
C GLU A 166 -6.13 -11.48 -15.38
N LEU A 167 -6.93 -10.81 -14.57
CA LEU A 167 -7.64 -11.41 -13.45
C LEU A 167 -9.12 -11.38 -13.76
N PRO A 168 -9.71 -12.47 -14.30
CA PRO A 168 -11.14 -12.55 -14.52
C PRO A 168 -11.85 -12.30 -13.19
N GLU A 169 -12.72 -11.29 -13.12
CA GLU A 169 -13.62 -11.00 -12.00
C GLU A 169 -12.99 -10.65 -10.63
N LEU A 170 -11.68 -10.50 -10.50
CA LEU A 170 -11.04 -10.14 -9.22
C LEU A 170 -11.51 -8.81 -8.62
N TRP A 171 -12.08 -7.95 -9.43
CA TRP A 171 -12.69 -6.70 -9.02
C TRP A 171 -14.12 -6.86 -8.52
N SER A 172 -14.72 -8.06 -8.63
CA SER A 172 -16.06 -8.34 -8.12
C SER A 172 -16.12 -8.48 -6.59
N HIS A 173 -14.98 -8.63 -5.90
CA HIS A 173 -14.92 -8.71 -4.45
C HIS A 173 -14.73 -7.36 -3.75
N ARG A 174 -15.35 -6.32 -4.31
CA ARG A 174 -15.44 -5.04 -3.61
C ARG A 174 -16.22 -5.18 -2.31
N CYS A 175 -15.84 -4.39 -1.34
CA CYS A 175 -16.59 -4.31 -0.09
C CYS A 175 -18.07 -4.02 -0.38
N ARG A 176 -18.98 -4.58 0.42
CA ARG A 176 -20.44 -4.40 0.24
C ARG A 176 -20.89 -2.94 0.27
N TRP A 177 -20.11 -2.07 0.90
CA TRP A 177 -20.38 -0.63 0.94
C TRP A 177 -20.04 0.09 -0.37
N ALA A 178 -19.17 -0.45 -1.20
CA ALA A 178 -18.79 0.14 -2.47
C ALA A 178 -19.94 0.00 -3.48
N ASN A 179 -20.71 1.08 -3.67
CA ASN A 179 -21.86 1.09 -4.54
C ASN A 179 -21.45 0.86 -6.01
N PRO A 180 -21.86 -0.26 -6.64
CA PRO A 180 -21.45 -0.60 -8.01
C PRO A 180 -22.02 0.34 -9.07
N LYS A 181 -23.01 1.18 -8.72
CA LYS A 181 -23.62 2.16 -9.62
C LYS A 181 -22.94 3.52 -9.55
N ASN A 182 -21.95 3.71 -8.68
CA ASN A 182 -21.23 4.96 -8.51
C ASN A 182 -19.75 4.76 -8.84
N GLU A 183 -19.36 5.16 -10.04
CA GLU A 183 -18.01 5.01 -10.57
C GLU A 183 -16.96 5.70 -9.69
N ARG A 184 -17.22 6.92 -9.20
CA ARG A 184 -16.31 7.64 -8.29
C ARG A 184 -16.12 6.88 -6.97
N TYR A 185 -17.18 6.24 -6.46
CA TYR A 185 -17.11 5.49 -5.23
C TYR A 185 -16.35 4.16 -5.40
N LEU A 186 -16.49 3.52 -6.58
CA LEU A 186 -15.69 2.38 -6.96
C LEU A 186 -14.21 2.75 -7.11
N GLN A 187 -13.92 3.85 -7.77
CA GLN A 187 -12.54 4.34 -7.91
C GLN A 187 -11.90 4.62 -6.54
N TYR A 188 -12.62 5.28 -5.62
CA TYR A 188 -12.15 5.49 -4.26
C TYR A 188 -11.83 4.16 -3.55
N HIS A 189 -12.74 3.18 -3.65
CA HIS A 189 -12.52 1.85 -3.05
C HIS A 189 -11.27 1.17 -3.63
N ASP A 190 -11.09 1.23 -4.94
CA ASP A 190 -10.05 0.48 -5.64
C ASP A 190 -8.67 1.15 -5.57
N GLU A 191 -8.62 2.48 -5.42
CA GLU A 191 -7.39 3.26 -5.59
C GLU A 191 -6.98 4.10 -4.38
N GLU A 192 -7.92 4.48 -3.50
CA GLU A 192 -7.66 5.39 -2.39
C GLU A 192 -7.86 4.73 -1.02
N TRP A 193 -8.91 3.93 -0.85
CA TRP A 193 -9.24 3.34 0.45
C TRP A 193 -8.20 2.33 0.91
N GLY A 194 -7.66 2.55 2.13
CA GLY A 194 -6.61 1.70 2.70
C GLY A 194 -5.22 1.92 2.08
N VAL A 195 -5.05 2.98 1.29
CA VAL A 195 -3.75 3.37 0.74
C VAL A 195 -3.14 4.46 1.63
N PRO A 196 -1.92 4.24 2.18
CA PRO A 196 -1.25 5.26 2.98
C PRO A 196 -1.01 6.54 2.19
N VAL A 197 -1.30 7.68 2.81
CA VAL A 197 -1.09 9.02 2.24
C VAL A 197 -0.02 9.74 3.06
N TYR A 198 0.99 10.29 2.40
CA TYR A 198 2.12 10.99 3.01
C TYR A 198 2.21 12.46 2.61
N GLU A 199 1.38 12.91 1.68
CA GLU A 199 1.32 14.29 1.23
C GLU A 199 0.40 15.09 2.15
N ASP A 200 0.91 16.13 2.77
CA ASP A 200 0.18 16.92 3.77
C ASP A 200 -1.08 17.59 3.20
N GLN A 201 -1.03 18.10 1.98
CA GLN A 201 -2.21 18.69 1.34
C GLN A 201 -3.33 17.65 1.15
N LYS A 202 -2.99 16.43 0.74
CA LYS A 202 -3.95 15.34 0.63
C LYS A 202 -4.47 14.87 1.99
N LEU A 203 -3.63 14.82 3.00
CA LEU A 203 -4.04 14.53 4.38
C LEU A 203 -5.01 15.58 4.92
N PHE A 204 -4.77 16.86 4.63
CA PHE A 204 -5.68 17.94 5.02
C PHE A 204 -7.00 17.87 4.26
N GLU A 205 -6.99 17.60 2.92
CA GLU A 205 -8.21 17.34 2.15
C GLU A 205 -9.04 16.22 2.81
N MET A 206 -8.42 15.08 3.12
CA MET A 206 -9.12 13.94 3.72
C MET A 206 -9.67 14.28 5.09
N LEU A 207 -8.92 14.96 5.96
CA LEU A 207 -9.37 15.39 7.28
C LEU A 207 -10.63 16.27 7.19
N VAL A 208 -10.66 17.21 6.25
CA VAL A 208 -11.82 18.08 6.04
C VAL A 208 -13.01 17.28 5.53
N LEU A 209 -12.84 16.48 4.48
CA LEU A 209 -13.91 15.68 3.88
C LEU A 209 -14.54 14.69 4.86
N GLU A 210 -13.72 14.00 5.66
CA GLU A 210 -14.21 13.09 6.71
C GLU A 210 -14.94 13.83 7.83
N SER A 211 -14.48 15.02 8.20
CA SER A 211 -15.22 15.88 9.14
C SER A 211 -16.59 16.26 8.60
N PHE A 212 -16.71 16.49 7.30
CA PHE A 212 -17.99 16.76 6.64
C PHE A 212 -18.87 15.51 6.52
N GLN A 213 -18.31 14.32 6.57
CA GLN A 213 -19.06 13.06 6.54
C GLN A 213 -19.91 12.83 7.79
N ALA A 214 -19.57 13.41 8.95
CA ALA A 214 -20.32 13.21 10.19
C ALA A 214 -21.83 13.43 10.00
N GLY A 215 -22.62 12.34 10.18
CA GLY A 215 -24.07 12.32 9.98
C GLY A 215 -24.52 12.16 8.52
N LEU A 216 -23.59 11.88 7.60
CA LEU A 216 -23.86 11.64 6.17
C LEU A 216 -23.18 10.35 5.70
N SER A 217 -23.54 9.85 4.51
CA SER A 217 -22.76 8.78 3.88
C SER A 217 -21.45 9.30 3.29
N TRP A 218 -20.41 8.48 3.31
CA TRP A 218 -19.15 8.82 2.63
C TRP A 218 -19.33 9.07 1.13
N GLU A 219 -20.19 8.28 0.49
CA GLU A 219 -20.57 8.45 -0.89
C GLU A 219 -21.11 9.87 -1.20
N CYS A 220 -21.92 10.42 -0.30
CA CYS A 220 -22.47 11.78 -0.44
C CYS A 220 -21.36 12.83 -0.44
N VAL A 221 -20.36 12.69 0.41
CA VAL A 221 -19.21 13.61 0.50
C VAL A 221 -18.29 13.45 -0.70
N LEU A 222 -17.98 12.21 -1.05
CA LEU A 222 -17.07 11.88 -2.13
C LEU A 222 -17.58 12.38 -3.50
N ASN A 223 -18.89 12.27 -3.74
CA ASN A 223 -19.51 12.80 -4.95
C ASN A 223 -19.41 14.34 -5.05
N LYS A 224 -19.10 15.02 -3.96
CA LYS A 224 -18.90 16.47 -3.89
C LYS A 224 -17.44 16.89 -3.80
N GLN A 225 -16.51 15.94 -3.82
CA GLN A 225 -15.07 16.17 -3.59
C GLN A 225 -14.50 17.27 -4.51
N GLU A 226 -14.80 17.22 -5.81
CA GLU A 226 -14.33 18.22 -6.76
C GLU A 226 -14.91 19.61 -6.48
N ALA A 227 -16.18 19.69 -6.04
CA ALA A 227 -16.80 20.93 -5.63
C ALA A 227 -16.18 21.48 -4.33
N PHE A 228 -15.81 20.58 -3.40
CA PHE A 228 -15.05 20.96 -2.21
C PHE A 228 -13.66 21.48 -2.55
N ARG A 229 -12.91 20.81 -3.45
CA ARG A 229 -11.59 21.28 -3.90
C ARG A 229 -11.67 22.70 -4.46
N LYS A 230 -12.65 22.98 -5.33
CA LYS A 230 -12.86 24.32 -5.88
C LYS A 230 -13.25 25.34 -4.80
N ALA A 231 -14.11 24.96 -3.87
CA ALA A 231 -14.62 25.86 -2.84
C ALA A 231 -13.58 26.20 -1.77
N PHE A 232 -12.70 25.24 -1.45
CA PHE A 232 -11.63 25.35 -0.46
C PHE A 232 -10.25 25.61 -1.10
N ASP A 233 -10.22 26.24 -2.27
CA ASP A 233 -9.01 26.69 -2.97
C ASP A 233 -7.94 25.57 -3.09
N GLY A 234 -8.37 24.36 -3.51
CA GLY A 234 -7.53 23.18 -3.66
C GLY A 234 -7.06 22.56 -2.34
N PHE A 235 -7.65 22.96 -1.22
CA PHE A 235 -7.18 22.63 0.14
C PHE A 235 -5.74 23.11 0.42
N ASP A 236 -5.36 24.24 -0.21
CA ASP A 236 -4.16 24.95 0.17
C ASP A 236 -4.29 25.42 1.62
N LEU A 237 -3.40 24.90 2.48
CA LEU A 237 -3.49 25.08 3.91
C LEU A 237 -3.34 26.57 4.30
N GLU A 238 -2.41 27.28 3.67
CA GLU A 238 -2.15 28.69 3.99
C GLU A 238 -3.33 29.57 3.61
N ILE A 239 -3.97 29.29 2.46
CA ILE A 239 -5.16 29.99 2.01
C ILE A 239 -6.32 29.72 2.97
N VAL A 240 -6.56 28.44 3.33
CA VAL A 240 -7.68 28.08 4.21
C VAL A 240 -7.48 28.64 5.63
N CYS A 241 -6.26 28.67 6.17
CA CYS A 241 -5.94 29.31 7.45
C CYS A 241 -6.36 30.80 7.48
N GLY A 242 -6.29 31.48 6.33
CA GLY A 242 -6.63 32.89 6.15
C GLY A 242 -8.11 33.20 5.98
N TYR A 243 -8.98 32.18 5.90
CA TYR A 243 -10.42 32.40 5.69
C TYR A 243 -11.04 33.26 6.79
N GLY A 244 -11.60 34.38 6.37
CA GLY A 244 -12.38 35.29 7.22
C GLY A 244 -13.89 35.00 7.16
N LYS A 245 -14.67 35.85 7.84
CA LYS A 245 -16.14 35.73 7.90
C LYS A 245 -16.79 35.76 6.50
N GLU A 246 -16.29 36.60 5.60
CA GLU A 246 -16.84 36.74 4.24
C GLU A 246 -16.72 35.44 3.45
N LYS A 247 -15.55 34.83 3.44
CA LYS A 247 -15.32 33.53 2.76
C LYS A 247 -16.17 32.40 3.37
N MET A 248 -16.29 32.37 4.70
CA MET A 248 -17.15 31.39 5.36
C MET A 248 -18.65 31.58 4.99
N GLU A 249 -19.12 32.79 4.83
CA GLU A 249 -20.49 33.07 4.37
C GLU A 249 -20.68 32.71 2.88
N GLU A 250 -19.68 32.90 2.04
CA GLU A 250 -19.66 32.42 0.65
C GLU A 250 -19.82 30.89 0.63
N LEU A 251 -19.01 30.18 1.41
CA LEU A 251 -19.07 28.70 1.51
C LEU A 251 -20.45 28.21 1.96
N LYS A 252 -21.10 28.88 2.91
CA LYS A 252 -22.49 28.55 3.34
C LYS A 252 -23.51 28.68 2.23
N ARG A 253 -23.26 29.52 1.22
CA ARG A 253 -24.15 29.71 0.06
C ARG A 253 -23.85 28.77 -1.10
N ASN A 254 -22.70 28.13 -1.11
CA ASN A 254 -22.27 27.26 -2.19
C ASN A 254 -23.05 25.91 -2.17
N SER A 255 -23.95 25.72 -3.13
CA SER A 255 -24.78 24.50 -3.25
C SER A 255 -23.98 23.25 -3.67
N GLY A 256 -22.78 23.42 -4.18
CA GLY A 256 -21.89 22.30 -4.56
C GLY A 256 -21.36 21.52 -3.37
N ILE A 257 -21.24 22.17 -2.19
CA ILE A 257 -20.71 21.55 -0.98
C ILE A 257 -21.81 21.32 0.07
N ILE A 258 -21.42 20.74 1.21
CA ILE A 258 -22.31 20.59 2.37
C ILE A 258 -22.34 21.89 3.15
N ARG A 259 -23.48 22.61 3.09
CA ARG A 259 -23.68 23.96 3.63
C ARG A 259 -23.92 23.97 5.15
N ASN A 260 -23.00 23.44 5.91
CA ASN A 260 -23.09 23.42 7.38
C ASN A 260 -22.08 24.41 7.97
N GLY A 261 -22.57 25.51 8.53
CA GLY A 261 -21.72 26.58 9.08
C GLY A 261 -20.76 26.12 10.18
N ARG A 262 -21.19 25.17 11.04
CA ARG A 262 -20.31 24.65 12.10
C ARG A 262 -19.16 23.82 11.51
N LYS A 263 -19.44 22.99 10.48
CA LYS A 263 -18.43 22.19 9.79
C LYS A 263 -17.44 23.06 9.00
N ILE A 264 -17.94 24.13 8.35
CA ILE A 264 -17.11 25.11 7.65
C ILE A 264 -16.17 25.82 8.64
N GLN A 265 -16.69 26.29 9.78
CA GLN A 265 -15.88 26.89 10.83
C GLN A 265 -14.83 25.91 11.38
N ALA A 266 -15.24 24.68 11.69
CA ALA A 266 -14.33 23.64 12.17
C ALA A 266 -13.21 23.32 11.15
N ALA A 267 -13.51 23.32 9.84
CA ALA A 267 -12.49 23.11 8.82
C ALA A 267 -11.39 24.20 8.86
N VAL A 268 -11.79 25.47 9.03
CA VAL A 268 -10.83 26.59 9.16
C VAL A 268 -10.04 26.53 10.46
N GLU A 269 -10.67 26.16 11.56
CA GLU A 269 -9.99 25.97 12.85
C GLU A 269 -9.00 24.79 12.77
N ASN A 270 -9.40 23.68 12.17
CA ASN A 270 -8.53 22.52 11.93
C ASN A 270 -7.34 22.87 11.04
N ALA A 271 -7.51 23.72 10.02
CA ALA A 271 -6.39 24.19 9.19
C ALA A 271 -5.30 24.87 10.05
N ARG A 272 -5.71 25.73 10.97
CA ARG A 272 -4.79 26.43 11.88
C ARG A 272 -4.09 25.47 12.85
N ILE A 273 -4.77 24.42 13.29
CA ILE A 273 -4.18 23.39 14.16
C ILE A 273 -3.22 22.53 13.34
N PHE A 274 -3.62 22.13 12.13
CA PHE A 274 -2.79 21.35 11.21
C PHE A 274 -1.46 22.05 10.92
N ARG A 275 -1.48 23.37 10.67
CA ARG A 275 -0.28 24.18 10.49
C ARG A 275 0.62 24.18 11.72
N LYS A 276 0.06 24.31 12.93
CA LYS A 276 0.85 24.23 14.18
C LYS A 276 1.56 22.89 14.34
N ILE A 277 0.87 21.79 13.95
CA ILE A 277 1.46 20.46 13.96
C ILE A 277 2.61 20.37 12.96
N GLN A 278 2.46 20.95 11.77
CA GLN A 278 3.56 21.00 10.79
C GLN A 278 4.76 21.78 11.32
N GLU A 279 4.53 22.91 12.00
CA GLU A 279 5.59 23.71 12.63
C GLU A 279 6.35 22.92 13.73
N GLU A 280 5.65 22.07 14.49
CA GLU A 280 6.22 21.28 15.58
C GLU A 280 6.93 20.00 15.10
N TYR A 281 6.33 19.29 14.12
CA TYR A 281 6.81 17.96 13.67
C TYR A 281 7.47 17.97 12.28
N GLY A 282 7.61 19.15 11.64
CA GLY A 282 8.14 19.30 10.28
C GLY A 282 7.13 18.99 9.17
N SER A 283 6.17 18.10 9.42
CA SER A 283 5.00 17.82 8.56
C SER A 283 3.88 17.16 9.37
N PHE A 284 2.65 17.27 8.89
CA PHE A 284 1.53 16.53 9.48
C PHE A 284 1.67 15.01 9.25
N SER A 285 2.23 14.64 8.11
CA SER A 285 2.56 13.25 7.80
C SER A 285 3.51 12.66 8.84
N ASN A 286 4.57 13.37 9.23
CA ASN A 286 5.47 12.92 10.28
C ASN A 286 4.75 12.71 11.63
N TYR A 287 3.88 13.65 12.00
CA TYR A 287 3.06 13.51 13.20
C TYR A 287 2.13 12.30 13.14
N LEU A 288 1.38 12.15 12.05
CA LEU A 288 0.38 11.10 11.89
C LEU A 288 1.02 9.70 11.92
N TRP A 289 2.09 9.52 11.16
CA TRP A 289 2.74 8.22 11.01
C TRP A 289 3.74 7.87 12.11
N HIS A 290 4.05 8.82 13.02
CA HIS A 290 4.87 8.56 14.20
C HIS A 290 4.26 7.50 15.16
N TRP A 291 2.94 7.36 15.14
CA TRP A 291 2.21 6.49 16.06
C TRP A 291 1.89 5.09 15.48
N THR A 292 2.42 4.77 14.30
CA THR A 292 2.10 3.52 13.55
C THR A 292 3.25 2.53 13.50
N ASP A 293 4.19 2.58 14.43
CA ASP A 293 5.30 1.62 14.56
C ASP A 293 4.86 0.20 14.95
#